data_07fdcce1ce87f09e3575c7de654afadc
#
_entry.id   07fdcce1ce87f09e3575c7de654afadc
#
_cell.length_a   1.000
_cell.length_b   1.000
_cell.length_c   1.000
_cell.angle_alpha   90.00
_cell.angle_beta   90.00
_cell.angle_gamma   90.00
#
_symmetry.space_group_name_H-M   'P 1'
#
loop_
_entity.id
_entity.type
_entity.pdbx_description
1 polymer ?
#
loop_
_entity_poly.entity_id
_entity_poly.type
_entity_poly.pdbx_seq_one_letter_code
_entity_poly.pdbx_strand_id
1 'polypeptide(L)'
;MLDEQTAAWNRGDLEGFMQSYWHSPELTFFAGATLLRGWEATLQRYRDKYQRGREMGRLSFSDESLETLGPDAAVYEARWHLVMPDGKKLEGLTTVVWRHMKDGWKIVHDHSS
;
A
#
# COMPACT_ATOMS: atom_id res chain seq x y z
N MET A 1 11.25 4.74 1.27
CA MET A 1 9.89 4.71 0.68
C MET A 1 9.11 3.52 1.19
N LEU A 2 9.42 2.32 0.76
CA LEU A 2 8.71 1.13 1.24
C LEU A 2 8.91 0.89 2.73
N ASP A 3 10.12 1.09 3.23
CA ASP A 3 10.42 0.90 4.65
C ASP A 3 9.66 1.90 5.51
N GLU A 4 9.52 3.14 5.05
CA GLU A 4 8.76 4.18 5.75
C GLU A 4 7.27 3.82 5.78
N GLN A 5 6.75 3.29 4.68
CA GLN A 5 5.37 2.87 4.56
C GLN A 5 5.07 1.72 5.53
N THR A 6 5.94 0.73 5.58
CA THR A 6 5.82 -0.40 6.49
C THR A 6 5.90 0.06 7.95
N ALA A 7 6.84 0.94 8.26
CA ALA A 7 7.00 1.48 9.61
C ALA A 7 5.76 2.27 10.05
N ALA A 8 5.19 3.06 9.15
CA ALA A 8 3.95 3.82 9.43
C ALA A 8 2.81 2.87 9.76
N TRP A 9 2.60 1.83 8.95
CA TRP A 9 1.57 0.84 9.22
C TRP A 9 1.77 0.18 10.59
N ASN A 10 3.00 -0.23 10.88
CA ASN A 10 3.30 -0.99 12.10
C ASN A 10 3.19 -0.15 13.39
N ARG A 11 3.19 1.18 13.28
CA ARG A 11 2.90 2.04 14.44
C ARG A 11 1.44 2.54 14.46
N GLY A 12 0.61 2.03 13.54
CA GLY A 12 -0.81 2.41 13.48
C GLY A 12 -1.08 3.74 12.79
N ASP A 13 -0.11 4.26 12.04
CA ASP A 13 -0.23 5.55 11.35
C ASP A 13 -0.67 5.33 9.89
N LEU A 14 -1.97 5.19 9.69
CA LEU A 14 -2.52 4.96 8.36
C LEU A 14 -2.29 6.16 7.44
N GLU A 15 -2.41 7.36 7.93
CA GLU A 15 -2.17 8.56 7.12
C GLU A 15 -0.72 8.61 6.66
N GLY A 16 0.23 8.26 7.54
CA GLY A 16 1.64 8.15 7.18
C GLY A 16 1.88 7.09 6.10
N PHE A 17 1.20 5.95 6.24
CA PHE A 17 1.25 4.88 5.23
C PHE A 17 0.77 5.39 3.87
N MET A 18 -0.30 6.18 3.85
CA MET A 18 -0.90 6.70 2.62
C MET A 18 -0.10 7.83 1.97
N GLN A 19 0.90 8.39 2.67
CA GLN A 19 1.75 9.45 2.08
C GLN A 19 2.57 8.94 0.90
N SER A 20 2.82 7.64 0.81
CA SER A 20 3.52 7.04 -0.33
C SER A 20 2.64 6.94 -1.58
N TYR A 21 1.33 7.05 -1.43
CA TYR A 21 0.39 6.98 -2.54
C TYR A 21 0.19 8.37 -3.15
N TRP A 22 0.05 8.40 -4.47
CA TRP A 22 -0.21 9.63 -5.21
C TRP A 22 -1.52 10.25 -4.73
N HIS A 23 -1.45 11.46 -4.22
CA HIS A 23 -2.61 12.17 -3.68
C HIS A 23 -3.41 12.80 -4.83
N SER A 24 -4.11 11.97 -5.59
CA SER A 24 -4.83 12.35 -6.79
C SER A 24 -6.11 11.56 -6.92
N PRO A 25 -7.17 12.14 -7.52
CA PRO A 25 -8.38 11.37 -7.85
C PRO A 25 -8.13 10.34 -8.95
N GLU A 26 -6.96 10.35 -9.59
CA GLU A 26 -6.60 9.40 -10.64
C GLU A 26 -5.80 8.19 -10.13
N LEU A 27 -5.44 8.17 -8.86
CA LEU A 27 -4.82 6.99 -8.25
C LEU A 27 -5.76 5.79 -8.43
N THR A 28 -5.21 4.63 -8.84
CA THR A 28 -5.99 3.41 -8.95
C THR A 28 -5.53 2.37 -7.93
N PHE A 29 -6.49 1.74 -7.28
CA PHE A 29 -6.25 0.70 -6.29
C PHE A 29 -7.21 -0.45 -6.55
N PHE A 30 -6.66 -1.61 -6.90
CA PHE A 30 -7.46 -2.82 -7.13
C PHE A 30 -7.25 -3.77 -5.95
N ALA A 31 -8.32 -4.06 -5.24
CA ALA A 31 -8.30 -5.00 -4.11
C ALA A 31 -9.08 -6.24 -4.54
N GLY A 32 -8.35 -7.29 -4.94
CA GLY A 32 -8.98 -8.46 -5.55
C GLY A 32 -9.74 -8.03 -6.80
N ALA A 33 -11.05 -8.23 -6.81
CA ALA A 33 -11.93 -7.85 -7.93
C ALA A 33 -12.58 -6.47 -7.73
N THR A 34 -12.23 -5.75 -6.68
CA THR A 34 -12.78 -4.42 -6.39
C THR A 34 -11.87 -3.34 -6.95
N LEU A 35 -12.42 -2.45 -7.75
CA LEU A 35 -11.69 -1.32 -8.32
C LEU A 35 -12.04 -0.05 -7.55
N LEU A 36 -11.03 0.62 -7.02
CA LEU A 36 -11.17 1.92 -6.39
C LEU A 36 -10.35 2.94 -7.16
N ARG A 37 -10.85 4.15 -7.24
CA ARG A 37 -10.16 5.25 -7.90
C ARG A 37 -10.10 6.44 -6.97
N GLY A 38 -8.89 6.98 -6.81
CA GLY A 38 -8.64 8.15 -6.00
C GLY A 38 -8.03 7.86 -4.64
N TRP A 39 -7.21 8.79 -4.17
CA TRP A 39 -6.50 8.70 -2.89
C TRP A 39 -7.48 8.62 -1.71
N GLU A 40 -8.53 9.45 -1.75
CA GLU A 40 -9.52 9.50 -0.66
C GLU A 40 -10.29 8.18 -0.53
N ALA A 41 -10.70 7.60 -1.66
CA ALA A 41 -11.42 6.32 -1.67
C ALA A 41 -10.53 5.19 -1.13
N THR A 42 -9.25 5.21 -1.48
CA THR A 42 -8.28 4.22 -1.03
C THR A 42 -8.06 4.34 0.48
N LEU A 43 -7.89 5.55 0.98
CA LEU A 43 -7.74 5.81 2.41
C LEU A 43 -8.98 5.32 3.18
N GLN A 44 -10.18 5.62 2.67
CA GLN A 44 -11.42 5.23 3.32
C GLN A 44 -11.56 3.70 3.39
N ARG A 45 -11.17 3.00 2.33
CA ARG A 45 -11.18 1.53 2.34
C ARG A 45 -10.28 0.97 3.44
N TYR A 46 -9.07 1.50 3.59
CA TYR A 46 -8.16 1.06 4.63
C TYR A 46 -8.70 1.37 6.03
N ARG A 47 -9.33 2.54 6.21
CA ARG A 47 -9.96 2.89 7.48
C ARG A 47 -11.06 1.91 7.84
N ASP A 48 -11.94 1.61 6.89
CA ASP A 48 -13.07 0.72 7.11
C ASP A 48 -12.62 -0.71 7.42
N LYS A 49 -11.57 -1.18 6.76
CA LYS A 49 -11.11 -2.55 6.90
C LYS A 49 -10.21 -2.77 8.10
N TYR A 50 -9.35 -1.82 8.42
CA TYR A 50 -8.25 -2.03 9.37
C TYR A 50 -8.24 -1.11 10.58
N GLN A 51 -8.94 0.01 10.57
CA GLN A 51 -8.82 1.04 11.60
C GLN A 51 -10.03 1.23 12.50
N ARG A 52 -10.99 0.33 12.46
CA ARG A 52 -12.23 0.47 13.25
C ARG A 52 -12.00 0.25 14.74
N GLY A 53 -11.27 1.18 15.39
CA GLY A 53 -11.00 1.11 16.82
C GLY A 53 -10.05 0.00 17.21
N ARG A 54 -9.24 -0.51 16.27
CA ARG A 54 -8.29 -1.59 16.50
C ARG A 54 -6.92 -1.26 15.95
N GLU A 55 -5.93 -2.02 16.41
CA GLU A 55 -4.62 -2.00 15.79
C GLU A 55 -4.73 -2.62 14.39
N MET A 56 -3.92 -2.10 13.47
CA MET A 56 -3.95 -2.52 12.08
C MET A 56 -3.18 -3.81 11.82
N GLY A 57 -2.54 -4.36 12.85
CA GLY A 57 -1.71 -5.54 12.70
C GLY A 57 -0.29 -5.20 12.28
N ARG A 58 0.54 -6.25 12.16
CA ARG A 58 1.94 -6.09 11.78
C ARG A 58 2.16 -6.52 10.35
N LEU A 59 2.63 -5.57 9.54
CA LEU A 59 2.84 -5.76 8.11
C LEU A 59 4.30 -6.12 7.82
N SER A 60 4.49 -7.09 6.93
CA SER A 60 5.81 -7.44 6.39
C SER A 60 5.66 -7.92 4.95
N PHE A 61 6.77 -8.01 4.24
CA PHE A 61 6.80 -8.44 2.84
C PHE A 61 7.86 -9.51 2.63
N SER A 62 7.60 -10.39 1.67
CA SER A 62 8.55 -11.40 1.21
C SER A 62 8.44 -11.56 -0.30
N ASP A 63 9.35 -12.34 -0.89
CA ASP A 63 9.38 -12.59 -2.34
C ASP A 63 9.37 -11.27 -3.14
N GLU A 64 10.15 -10.29 -2.67
CA GLU A 64 10.17 -8.95 -3.21
C GLU A 64 10.96 -8.87 -4.51
N SER A 65 10.42 -8.10 -5.46
CA SER A 65 11.06 -7.78 -6.73
C SER A 65 10.81 -6.32 -7.07
N LEU A 66 11.85 -5.62 -7.46
CA LEU A 66 11.74 -4.22 -7.90
C LEU A 66 12.43 -4.09 -9.25
N GLU A 67 11.70 -3.63 -10.25
CA GLU A 67 12.23 -3.40 -11.59
C GLU A 67 12.00 -1.95 -11.99
N THR A 68 13.08 -1.26 -12.38
CA THR A 68 12.95 0.10 -12.89
C THR A 68 12.58 0.05 -14.38
N LEU A 69 11.64 0.91 -14.76
CA LEU A 69 11.15 1.03 -16.13
C LEU A 69 11.55 2.39 -16.68
N GLY A 70 12.85 2.72 -16.58
CA GLY A 70 13.37 4.01 -16.93
C GLY A 70 13.63 4.85 -15.68
N PRO A 71 14.04 6.14 -15.84
CA PRO A 71 14.44 6.96 -14.69
C PRO A 71 13.26 7.39 -13.78
N ASP A 72 12.03 7.31 -14.28
CA ASP A 72 10.88 7.89 -13.58
C ASP A 72 9.78 6.90 -13.23
N ALA A 73 10.01 5.60 -13.44
CA ALA A 73 9.01 4.59 -13.14
C ALA A 73 9.65 3.28 -12.67
N ALA A 74 8.94 2.57 -11.81
CA ALA A 74 9.35 1.26 -11.30
C ALA A 74 8.15 0.42 -10.94
N VAL A 75 8.30 -0.90 -11.05
CA VAL A 75 7.29 -1.87 -10.63
C VAL A 75 7.84 -2.67 -9.46
N TYR A 76 7.07 -2.74 -8.39
CA TYR A 76 7.39 -3.53 -7.21
C TYR A 76 6.36 -4.64 -7.08
N GLU A 77 6.83 -5.86 -6.86
CA GLU A 77 5.98 -7.03 -6.65
C GLU A 77 6.44 -7.73 -5.39
N ALA A 78 5.48 -8.20 -4.59
CA ALA A 78 5.81 -8.89 -3.34
C ALA A 78 4.63 -9.71 -2.85
N ARG A 79 4.93 -10.55 -1.86
CA ARG A 79 3.91 -11.19 -1.03
C ARG A 79 3.81 -10.37 0.25
N TRP A 80 2.61 -9.88 0.56
CA TRP A 80 2.40 -9.17 1.82
C TRP A 80 1.92 -10.15 2.89
N HIS A 81 2.30 -9.85 4.13
CA HIS A 81 1.91 -10.62 5.31
C HIS A 81 1.39 -9.67 6.37
N LEU A 82 0.28 -10.01 6.99
CA LEU A 82 -0.31 -9.20 8.04
C LEU A 82 -0.70 -10.11 9.20
N VAL A 83 -0.11 -9.86 10.37
CA VAL A 83 -0.44 -10.58 11.60
C VAL A 83 -1.32 -9.65 12.43
N MET A 84 -2.57 -10.04 12.60
CA MET A 84 -3.54 -9.25 13.34
C MET A 84 -3.32 -9.37 14.85
N PRO A 85 -3.85 -8.42 15.66
CA PRO A 85 -3.67 -8.46 17.12
C PRO A 85 -4.18 -9.74 17.78
N ASP A 86 -5.18 -10.40 17.19
CA ASP A 86 -5.71 -11.66 17.69
C ASP A 86 -4.88 -12.90 17.25
N GLY A 87 -3.77 -12.66 16.53
CA GLY A 87 -2.90 -13.73 16.03
C GLY A 87 -3.30 -14.25 14.65
N LYS A 88 -4.40 -13.78 14.08
CA LYS A 88 -4.83 -14.20 12.75
C LYS A 88 -3.83 -13.70 11.70
N LYS A 89 -3.45 -14.59 10.79
CA LYS A 89 -2.49 -14.29 9.73
C LYS A 89 -3.21 -14.16 8.40
N LEU A 90 -2.94 -13.06 7.71
CA LEU A 90 -3.45 -12.81 6.37
C LEU A 90 -2.25 -12.66 5.45
N GLU A 91 -2.39 -13.05 4.20
CA GLU A 91 -1.36 -12.83 3.20
C GLU A 91 -1.97 -12.74 1.81
N GLY A 92 -1.21 -12.21 0.89
CA GLY A 92 -1.62 -12.10 -0.49
C GLY A 92 -0.48 -11.57 -1.35
N LEU A 93 -0.81 -11.21 -2.58
CA LEU A 93 0.16 -10.68 -3.52
C LEU A 93 -0.14 -9.22 -3.81
N THR A 94 0.91 -8.44 -4.02
CA THR A 94 0.78 -7.04 -4.39
C THR A 94 1.67 -6.72 -5.57
N THR A 95 1.14 -5.89 -6.48
CA THR A 95 1.90 -5.28 -7.56
C THR A 95 1.67 -3.78 -7.46
N VAL A 96 2.74 -3.03 -7.35
CA VAL A 96 2.68 -1.59 -7.14
C VAL A 96 3.51 -0.89 -8.21
N VAL A 97 2.93 0.11 -8.84
CA VAL A 97 3.64 0.94 -9.82
C VAL A 97 4.00 2.26 -9.15
N TRP A 98 5.29 2.56 -9.14
CA TRP A 98 5.85 3.80 -8.60
C TRP A 98 6.21 4.74 -9.74
N ARG A 99 5.99 6.03 -9.54
CA ARG A 99 6.46 7.05 -10.47
C ARG A 99 7.20 8.15 -9.71
N HIS A 100 8.28 8.64 -10.32
CA HIS A 100 9.02 9.77 -9.80
C HIS A 100 8.29 11.05 -10.19
N MET A 101 7.71 11.71 -9.21
CA MET A 101 6.90 12.91 -9.40
C MET A 101 7.61 14.11 -8.77
N LYS A 102 7.01 15.28 -8.90
CA LYS A 102 7.59 16.53 -8.43
C LYS A 102 7.96 16.50 -6.95
N ASP A 103 7.13 15.83 -6.14
CA ASP A 103 7.31 15.73 -4.69
C ASP A 103 7.88 14.37 -4.25
N GLY A 104 8.51 13.65 -5.18
CA GLY A 104 9.18 12.37 -4.89
C GLY A 104 8.51 11.18 -5.55
N TRP A 105 8.95 9.99 -5.16
CA TRP A 105 8.38 8.75 -5.67
C TRP A 105 7.02 8.48 -5.04
N LYS A 106 6.02 8.23 -5.88
CA LYS A 106 4.64 7.97 -5.43
C LYS A 106 4.08 6.72 -6.09
N ILE A 107 3.25 6.01 -5.35
CA ILE A 107 2.49 4.88 -5.89
C ILE A 107 1.33 5.45 -6.70
N VAL A 108 1.28 5.10 -7.98
CA VAL A 108 0.19 5.54 -8.87
C VAL A 108 -0.80 4.43 -9.16
N HIS A 109 -0.43 3.18 -8.88
CA HIS A 109 -1.30 2.03 -9.03
C HIS A 109 -0.90 0.94 -8.05
N ASP A 110 -1.88 0.31 -7.44
CA ASP A 110 -1.69 -0.80 -6.52
C ASP A 110 -2.75 -1.86 -6.84
N HIS A 111 -2.32 -3.10 -7.05
CA HIS A 111 -3.22 -4.24 -7.18
C HIS A 111 -2.81 -5.29 -6.15
N SER A 112 -3.65 -5.44 -5.14
CA SER A 112 -3.40 -6.38 -4.04
C SER A 112 -4.54 -7.39 -3.94
N SER A 113 -4.17 -8.63 -3.67
CA SER A 113 -5.17 -9.72 -3.59
C SER A 113 -5.03 -10.53 -2.31
#